data_02aa834d1c78e2ce75c385c411c3693a
#
_entry.id   02aa834d1c78e2ce75c385c411c3693a
#
_cell.length_a   1.000
_cell.length_b   1.000
_cell.length_c   1.000
_cell.angle_alpha   90.00
_cell.angle_beta   90.00
_cell.angle_gamma   90.00
#
_symmetry.space_group_name_H-M   'P 1'
#
loop_
_entity.id
_entity.type
_entity.pdbx_description
1 polymer ?
#
loop_
_entity_poly.entity_id
_entity_poly.type
_entity_poly.pdbx_seq_one_letter_code
_entity_poly.pdbx_strand_id
1 'polypeptide(L)'
;MFMTFTSTVGYPDPPSTPLKNSLETLTPLPVGTPPSGTTAIFSPRKSLDALNWYADLARNASDSLFMTFAFGMPDVFKDVYANALAPLRFALLEQKTLSMKAGLEKKAEEDRIQQLRNKPENVFAIGDFIRTNEVDGWLKERLSGLNAHVRYVHNKFMLVDPLGNDPIVICGSANFSEASTIRNDENMLVIRGNTRVADIYLGEFMRQKLIVFSCFSQTPSL
;
A
#
# COMPACT_ATOMS: atom_id res chain seq x y z
N MET A 1 17.43 12.33 -9.46
CA MET A 1 16.77 13.42 -10.19
C MET A 1 15.27 13.14 -10.14
N PHE A 2 14.56 13.73 -9.18
CA PHE A 2 13.11 13.54 -9.02
C PHE A 2 12.40 14.53 -9.95
N MET A 3 11.68 14.04 -10.93
CA MET A 3 10.78 14.88 -11.72
C MET A 3 9.49 15.08 -10.92
N THR A 4 9.30 16.26 -10.40
CA THR A 4 8.02 16.73 -9.87
C THR A 4 7.16 17.18 -11.06
N PHE A 5 6.16 16.39 -11.43
CA PHE A 5 5.11 16.83 -12.34
C PHE A 5 4.10 17.68 -11.58
N THR A 6 4.17 18.99 -11.75
CA THR A 6 3.07 19.90 -11.38
C THR A 6 2.00 19.84 -12.48
N SER A 7 0.89 19.15 -12.24
CA SER A 7 -0.24 19.13 -13.15
C SER A 7 -1.11 20.38 -12.93
N THR A 8 -0.96 21.33 -13.81
CA THR A 8 -1.96 22.38 -14.06
C THR A 8 -2.44 22.32 -15.49
N VAL A 9 -2.90 21.22 -15.99
CA VAL A 9 -3.70 21.12 -17.23
C VAL A 9 -4.39 19.76 -17.23
N GLY A 10 -5.63 19.71 -17.70
CA GLY A 10 -6.53 18.58 -17.72
C GLY A 10 -5.88 17.21 -17.87
N TYR A 11 -6.52 16.20 -17.31
CA TYR A 11 -6.04 14.82 -17.36
C TYR A 11 -5.47 14.49 -18.73
N PRO A 12 -4.20 14.07 -18.83
CA PRO A 12 -3.66 13.64 -20.10
C PRO A 12 -4.54 12.50 -20.66
N ASP A 13 -4.59 12.42 -21.98
CA ASP A 13 -5.26 11.31 -22.67
C ASP A 13 -4.87 9.98 -22.03
N PRO A 14 -5.81 9.02 -21.96
CA PRO A 14 -5.51 7.72 -21.38
C PRO A 14 -4.29 7.11 -22.04
N PRO A 15 -3.39 6.42 -21.30
CA PRO A 15 -2.14 5.89 -21.83
C PRO A 15 -2.38 5.05 -23.07
N SER A 16 -1.61 5.32 -24.11
CA SER A 16 -1.78 4.68 -25.42
C SER A 16 -1.52 3.17 -25.37
N THR A 17 -2.22 2.41 -26.18
CA THR A 17 -1.98 0.96 -26.32
C THR A 17 -0.53 0.62 -26.70
N PRO A 18 0.15 1.33 -27.61
CA PRO A 18 1.56 1.12 -27.88
C PRO A 18 2.47 1.26 -26.66
N LEU A 19 2.24 2.27 -25.80
CA LEU A 19 2.99 2.46 -24.55
C LEU A 19 2.82 1.25 -23.64
N LYS A 20 1.58 0.82 -23.40
CA LYS A 20 1.28 -0.35 -22.56
C LYS A 20 1.94 -1.63 -23.09
N ASN A 21 1.91 -1.84 -24.41
CA ASN A 21 2.59 -2.98 -25.05
C ASN A 21 4.09 -2.94 -24.80
N SER A 22 4.72 -1.77 -24.96
CA SER A 22 6.16 -1.59 -24.75
C SER A 22 6.56 -1.86 -23.31
N LEU A 23 5.77 -1.37 -22.33
CA LEU A 23 6.03 -1.58 -20.91
C LEU A 23 5.87 -3.04 -20.50
N GLU A 24 4.85 -3.74 -21.00
CA GLU A 24 4.66 -5.17 -20.74
C GLU A 24 5.75 -6.04 -21.38
N THR A 25 6.29 -5.63 -22.52
CA THR A 25 7.44 -6.29 -23.14
C THR A 25 8.72 -6.05 -22.34
N LEU A 26 8.92 -4.82 -21.85
CA LEU A 26 10.10 -4.42 -21.09
C LEU A 26 10.12 -5.09 -19.69
N THR A 27 8.97 -5.15 -19.04
CA THR A 27 8.81 -5.73 -17.70
C THR A 27 7.67 -6.74 -17.69
N PRO A 28 7.88 -7.95 -18.25
CA PRO A 28 6.87 -9.01 -18.22
C PRO A 28 6.62 -9.45 -16.79
N LEU A 29 5.35 -9.78 -16.49
CA LEU A 29 5.01 -10.35 -15.18
C LEU A 29 5.57 -11.77 -15.07
N PRO A 30 6.22 -12.10 -13.95
CA PRO A 30 6.55 -13.47 -13.63
C PRO A 30 5.28 -14.32 -13.47
N VAL A 31 5.37 -15.59 -13.81
CA VAL A 31 4.32 -16.57 -13.55
C VAL A 31 4.51 -17.11 -12.12
N GLY A 32 3.50 -16.96 -11.28
CA GLY A 32 3.55 -17.42 -9.87
C GLY A 32 4.54 -16.62 -9.02
N THR A 33 5.42 -17.31 -8.32
CA THR A 33 6.41 -16.70 -7.42
C THR A 33 7.49 -15.97 -8.23
N PRO A 34 7.87 -14.73 -7.86
CA PRO A 34 8.90 -13.98 -8.57
C PRO A 34 10.27 -14.70 -8.50
N PRO A 35 11.16 -14.49 -9.47
CA PRO A 35 12.53 -14.99 -9.35
C PRO A 35 13.24 -14.36 -8.15
N SER A 36 14.26 -15.04 -7.62
CA SER A 36 15.13 -14.48 -6.58
C SER A 36 15.86 -13.23 -7.09
N GLY A 37 16.05 -12.25 -6.23
CA GLY A 37 16.62 -10.96 -6.58
C GLY A 37 15.56 -9.89 -6.82
N THR A 38 15.78 -8.97 -7.74
CA THR A 38 14.92 -7.81 -7.98
C THR A 38 14.27 -7.88 -9.35
N THR A 39 12.94 -7.78 -9.38
CA THR A 39 12.13 -7.67 -10.59
C THR A 39 11.45 -6.31 -10.61
N ALA A 40 11.62 -5.55 -11.72
CA ALA A 40 10.93 -4.29 -11.91
C ALA A 40 9.62 -4.50 -12.68
N ILE A 41 8.56 -3.82 -12.29
CA ILE A 41 7.25 -3.82 -12.94
C ILE A 41 6.84 -2.37 -13.19
N PHE A 42 6.67 -2.01 -14.45
CA PHE A 42 6.22 -0.69 -14.85
C PHE A 42 4.74 -0.67 -15.22
N SER A 43 4.09 0.44 -14.95
CA SER A 43 2.74 0.80 -15.39
C SER A 43 2.81 2.03 -16.30
N PRO A 44 1.78 2.30 -17.14
CA PRO A 44 0.48 1.63 -17.20
C PRO A 44 0.49 0.28 -17.95
N ARG A 45 -0.33 -0.64 -17.49
CA ARG A 45 -0.52 -1.97 -18.12
C ARG A 45 -1.87 -2.08 -18.82
N LYS A 46 -2.07 -3.11 -19.64
CA LYS A 46 -3.33 -3.33 -20.38
C LYS A 46 -4.46 -3.83 -19.49
N SER A 47 -4.11 -4.62 -18.47
CA SER A 47 -5.05 -5.29 -17.58
C SER A 47 -4.65 -5.11 -16.12
N LEU A 48 -5.46 -5.68 -15.23
CA LEU A 48 -5.19 -5.73 -13.79
C LEU A 48 -4.29 -6.91 -13.37
N ASP A 49 -3.65 -7.59 -14.31
CA ASP A 49 -2.87 -8.80 -14.03
C ASP A 49 -1.74 -8.54 -13.01
N ALA A 50 -1.09 -7.37 -13.09
CA ALA A 50 -0.07 -6.99 -12.10
C ALA A 50 -0.66 -6.83 -10.69
N LEU A 51 -1.82 -6.18 -10.57
CA LEU A 51 -2.50 -6.00 -9.29
C LEU A 51 -2.95 -7.35 -8.72
N ASN A 52 -3.52 -8.20 -9.56
CA ASN A 52 -3.95 -9.54 -9.18
C ASN A 52 -2.75 -10.40 -8.77
N TRP A 53 -1.65 -10.31 -9.49
CA TRP A 53 -0.41 -11.02 -9.14
C TRP A 53 0.15 -10.57 -7.77
N TYR A 54 0.13 -9.27 -7.44
CA TYR A 54 0.48 -8.81 -6.09
C TYR A 54 -0.47 -9.37 -5.03
N ALA A 55 -1.76 -9.41 -5.33
CA ALA A 55 -2.75 -10.00 -4.41
C ALA A 55 -2.55 -11.52 -4.22
N ASP A 56 -2.13 -12.23 -5.28
CA ASP A 56 -1.81 -13.66 -5.18
C ASP A 56 -0.55 -13.91 -4.35
N LEU A 57 0.49 -13.07 -4.48
CA LEU A 57 1.65 -13.14 -3.60
C LEU A 57 1.26 -12.90 -2.14
N ALA A 58 0.40 -11.91 -1.89
CA ALA A 58 -0.11 -11.63 -0.55
C ALA A 58 -0.97 -12.78 0.01
N ARG A 59 -1.81 -13.41 -0.83
CA ARG A 59 -2.67 -14.54 -0.44
C ARG A 59 -1.86 -15.77 -0.06
N ASN A 60 -0.72 -15.96 -0.72
CA ASN A 60 0.18 -17.08 -0.50
C ASN A 60 1.20 -16.86 0.63
N ALA A 61 1.11 -15.75 1.37
CA ALA A 61 1.89 -15.58 2.59
C ALA A 61 1.61 -16.73 3.56
N SER A 62 2.66 -17.34 4.09
CA SER A 62 2.57 -18.51 4.98
C SER A 62 2.58 -18.13 6.46
N ASP A 63 3.37 -17.12 6.83
CA ASP A 63 3.59 -16.72 8.21
C ASP A 63 3.00 -15.33 8.51
N SER A 64 3.31 -14.35 7.68
CA SER A 64 2.86 -12.99 7.95
C SER A 64 2.80 -12.11 6.70
N LEU A 65 1.85 -11.17 6.70
CA LEU A 65 1.63 -10.19 5.65
C LEU A 65 1.58 -8.77 6.25
N PHE A 66 2.31 -7.84 5.64
CA PHE A 66 2.29 -6.43 6.03
C PHE A 66 2.06 -5.56 4.80
N MET A 67 1.08 -4.67 4.86
CA MET A 67 0.75 -3.78 3.73
C MET A 67 0.43 -2.36 4.17
N THR A 68 0.75 -1.40 3.31
CA THR A 68 0.38 0.01 3.48
C THR A 68 -0.57 0.44 2.37
N PHE A 69 -1.62 1.19 2.73
CA PHE A 69 -2.65 1.66 1.80
C PHE A 69 -2.89 3.16 1.99
N ALA A 70 -2.41 3.97 1.05
CA ALA A 70 -2.52 5.42 1.12
C ALA A 70 -3.94 5.96 0.87
N PHE A 71 -4.77 5.26 0.11
CA PHE A 71 -6.11 5.72 -0.30
C PHE A 71 -7.23 4.73 0.02
N GLY A 72 -7.05 3.90 1.06
CA GLY A 72 -7.97 2.84 1.40
C GLY A 72 -7.59 1.52 0.74
N MET A 73 -8.23 0.42 1.18
CA MET A 73 -7.93 -0.93 0.75
C MET A 73 -8.81 -1.32 -0.46
N PRO A 74 -8.23 -1.65 -1.62
CA PRO A 74 -8.98 -2.16 -2.77
C PRO A 74 -9.64 -3.52 -2.49
N ASP A 75 -10.70 -3.84 -3.24
CA ASP A 75 -11.49 -5.06 -3.01
C ASP A 75 -10.67 -6.33 -3.12
N VAL A 76 -9.72 -6.42 -4.06
CA VAL A 76 -8.84 -7.57 -4.22
C VAL A 76 -8.01 -7.85 -2.96
N PHE A 77 -7.57 -6.81 -2.25
CA PHE A 77 -6.87 -6.97 -0.99
C PHE A 77 -7.80 -7.17 0.21
N LYS A 78 -9.02 -6.65 0.19
CA LYS A 78 -10.03 -7.03 1.19
C LYS A 78 -10.28 -8.53 1.16
N ASP A 79 -10.30 -9.13 -0.03
CA ASP A 79 -10.42 -10.59 -0.18
C ASP A 79 -9.19 -11.33 0.37
N VAL A 80 -7.98 -10.79 0.18
CA VAL A 80 -6.76 -11.32 0.80
C VAL A 80 -6.89 -11.31 2.33
N TYR A 81 -7.24 -10.17 2.93
CA TYR A 81 -7.40 -10.07 4.39
C TYR A 81 -8.59 -10.87 4.92
N ALA A 82 -9.56 -11.20 4.08
CA ALA A 82 -10.64 -12.10 4.45
C ALA A 82 -10.24 -13.57 4.45
N ASN A 83 -9.37 -14.02 3.52
CA ASN A 83 -9.22 -15.42 3.17
C ASN A 83 -7.77 -15.93 3.10
N ALA A 84 -6.74 -15.07 3.27
CA ALA A 84 -5.34 -15.51 3.23
C ALA A 84 -4.99 -16.46 4.37
N LEU A 85 -4.01 -17.33 4.13
CA LEU A 85 -3.59 -18.37 5.07
C LEU A 85 -2.70 -17.83 6.20
N ALA A 86 -1.95 -16.76 5.96
CA ALA A 86 -1.05 -16.18 6.95
C ALA A 86 -1.77 -15.91 8.29
N PRO A 87 -1.29 -16.46 9.40
CA PRO A 87 -1.89 -16.29 10.72
C PRO A 87 -1.78 -14.87 11.27
N LEU A 88 -0.95 -14.03 10.67
CA LEU A 88 -0.73 -12.66 11.12
C LEU A 88 -0.68 -11.70 9.94
N ARG A 89 -1.67 -10.82 9.85
CA ARG A 89 -1.79 -9.86 8.74
C ARG A 89 -1.95 -8.44 9.26
N PHE A 90 -1.00 -7.59 8.93
CA PHE A 90 -1.01 -6.18 9.30
C PHE A 90 -1.38 -5.29 8.12
N ALA A 91 -2.23 -4.29 8.35
CA ALA A 91 -2.50 -3.23 7.40
C ALA A 91 -2.38 -1.86 8.05
N LEU A 92 -1.63 -0.96 7.42
CA LEU A 92 -1.66 0.46 7.73
C LEU A 92 -2.51 1.17 6.67
N LEU A 93 -3.56 1.84 7.12
CA LEU A 93 -4.49 2.58 6.27
C LEU A 93 -4.38 4.07 6.61
N GLU A 94 -4.26 4.92 5.61
CA GLU A 94 -4.37 6.36 5.84
C GLU A 94 -5.80 6.75 6.23
N GLN A 95 -6.79 6.08 5.65
CA GLN A 95 -8.20 6.32 5.94
C GLN A 95 -9.02 5.03 5.79
N LYS A 96 -10.17 5.00 6.46
CA LYS A 96 -11.05 3.83 6.46
C LYS A 96 -11.65 3.52 5.10
N THR A 97 -11.95 4.57 4.31
CA THR A 97 -12.68 4.44 3.05
C THR A 97 -12.09 5.33 1.97
N LEU A 98 -12.38 5.00 0.72
CA LEU A 98 -12.10 5.90 -0.39
C LEU A 98 -12.95 7.16 -0.24
N SER A 99 -12.32 8.33 -0.29
CA SER A 99 -12.95 9.64 -0.07
C SER A 99 -14.11 9.97 -1.06
N MET A 100 -14.17 9.24 -2.19
CA MET A 100 -15.19 9.44 -3.24
C MET A 100 -16.51 8.69 -2.98
N LYS A 101 -16.54 7.78 -2.00
CA LYS A 101 -17.78 7.07 -1.62
C LYS A 101 -18.61 7.91 -0.68
N ALA A 102 -19.92 7.95 -0.88
CA ALA A 102 -20.87 8.70 -0.06
C ALA A 102 -22.08 7.85 0.33
N GLY A 103 -22.81 8.27 1.37
CA GLY A 103 -24.07 7.64 1.77
C GLY A 103 -23.94 6.15 2.13
N LEU A 104 -24.83 5.33 1.57
CA LEU A 104 -24.91 3.88 1.85
C LEU A 104 -23.65 3.12 1.42
N GLU A 105 -23.01 3.53 0.31
CA GLU A 105 -21.79 2.88 -0.15
C GLU A 105 -20.61 3.10 0.82
N LYS A 106 -20.53 4.30 1.39
CA LYS A 106 -19.52 4.60 2.41
C LYS A 106 -19.74 3.74 3.65
N LYS A 107 -20.97 3.61 4.11
CA LYS A 107 -21.31 2.79 5.26
C LYS A 107 -21.01 1.31 5.02
N ALA A 108 -21.40 0.78 3.87
CA ALA A 108 -21.10 -0.62 3.50
C ALA A 108 -19.58 -0.89 3.47
N GLU A 109 -18.80 0.08 3.01
CA GLU A 109 -17.34 -0.01 2.99
C GLU A 109 -16.76 0.01 4.41
N GLU A 110 -17.25 0.89 5.28
CA GLU A 110 -16.84 0.95 6.70
C GLU A 110 -17.18 -0.34 7.43
N ASP A 111 -18.37 -0.88 7.21
CA ASP A 111 -18.83 -2.15 7.79
C ASP A 111 -17.93 -3.32 7.32
N ARG A 112 -17.57 -3.36 6.05
CA ARG A 112 -16.66 -4.38 5.51
C ARG A 112 -15.27 -4.31 6.13
N ILE A 113 -14.69 -3.11 6.23
CA ILE A 113 -13.39 -2.92 6.92
C ILE A 113 -13.50 -3.30 8.39
N GLN A 114 -14.61 -2.97 9.06
CA GLN A 114 -14.82 -3.36 10.45
C GLN A 114 -14.91 -4.89 10.63
N GLN A 115 -15.59 -5.59 9.72
CA GLN A 115 -15.62 -7.06 9.71
C GLN A 115 -14.22 -7.67 9.56
N LEU A 116 -13.38 -7.11 8.67
CA LEU A 116 -12.00 -7.56 8.52
C LEU A 116 -11.17 -7.31 9.79
N ARG A 117 -11.38 -6.18 10.47
CA ARG A 117 -10.69 -5.85 11.73
C ARG A 117 -11.07 -6.77 12.89
N ASN A 118 -12.26 -7.34 12.86
CA ASN A 118 -12.73 -8.25 13.90
C ASN A 118 -12.13 -9.67 13.79
N LYS A 119 -11.42 -9.96 12.69
CA LYS A 119 -10.70 -11.23 12.56
C LYS A 119 -9.43 -11.19 13.40
N PRO A 120 -9.16 -12.20 14.24
CA PRO A 120 -8.02 -12.20 15.15
C PRO A 120 -6.66 -12.19 14.45
N GLU A 121 -6.60 -12.68 13.21
CA GLU A 121 -5.39 -12.69 12.39
C GLU A 121 -5.05 -11.31 11.79
N ASN A 122 -6.01 -10.39 11.80
CA ASN A 122 -5.85 -9.08 11.17
C ASN A 122 -5.58 -7.98 12.21
N VAL A 123 -4.52 -7.24 12.01
CA VAL A 123 -4.16 -6.07 12.82
C VAL A 123 -4.17 -4.83 11.93
N PHE A 124 -5.21 -4.02 12.03
CA PHE A 124 -5.35 -2.80 11.25
C PHE A 124 -5.03 -1.58 12.12
N ALA A 125 -4.13 -0.73 11.61
CA ALA A 125 -3.92 0.61 12.13
C ALA A 125 -4.40 1.61 11.07
N ILE A 126 -5.28 2.52 11.49
CA ILE A 126 -5.86 3.54 10.63
C ILE A 126 -5.33 4.87 11.12
N GLY A 127 -4.60 5.58 10.25
CA GLY A 127 -4.09 6.91 10.54
C GLY A 127 -5.25 7.88 10.74
N ASP A 128 -5.25 8.55 11.88
CA ASP A 128 -6.08 9.72 12.11
C ASP A 128 -5.17 10.93 12.24
N PHE A 129 -5.69 12.14 12.05
CA PHE A 129 -4.87 13.34 11.98
C PHE A 129 -3.98 13.49 13.22
N ILE A 130 -2.60 13.44 13.12
CA ILE A 130 -1.71 13.80 14.23
C ILE A 130 -1.90 15.29 14.49
N ARG A 131 -2.59 15.63 15.57
CA ARG A 131 -2.44 16.96 16.16
C ARG A 131 -1.04 16.97 16.79
N THR A 132 -0.08 17.59 16.10
CA THR A 132 1.25 17.82 16.66
C THR A 132 1.10 18.67 17.90
N ASN A 133 1.31 18.08 19.07
CA ASN A 133 1.53 18.83 20.28
C ASN A 133 2.87 19.56 20.16
N GLU A 134 2.98 20.76 20.73
CA GLU A 134 4.16 21.66 20.63
C GLU A 134 5.47 21.02 21.15
N VAL A 135 5.41 19.88 21.83
CA VAL A 135 6.55 19.18 22.43
C VAL A 135 7.38 18.41 21.39
N ASP A 136 6.80 18.01 20.26
CA ASP A 136 7.47 17.23 19.23
C ASP A 136 7.96 18.11 18.04
N GLY A 137 8.57 19.25 18.36
CA GLY A 137 8.99 20.26 17.38
C GLY A 137 9.94 19.78 16.28
N TRP A 138 10.56 18.61 16.40
CA TRP A 138 11.44 18.00 15.40
C TRP A 138 10.74 17.01 14.47
N LEU A 139 9.49 16.63 14.76
CA LEU A 139 8.62 15.87 13.86
C LEU A 139 7.79 16.75 12.90
N LYS A 140 7.97 18.08 12.95
CA LYS A 140 7.38 18.98 11.97
C LYS A 140 8.11 18.85 10.63
N GLU A 141 7.84 17.79 9.88
CA GLU A 141 7.89 17.94 8.43
C GLU A 141 6.90 19.06 8.07
N ARG A 142 7.41 20.21 7.70
CA ARG A 142 6.58 21.25 7.10
C ARG A 142 5.97 20.62 5.86
N LEU A 143 4.68 20.29 5.94
CA LEU A 143 3.89 19.95 4.78
C LEU A 143 4.01 21.15 3.84
N SER A 144 4.88 21.08 2.83
CA SER A 144 4.86 22.03 1.74
C SER A 144 3.47 21.95 1.12
N GLY A 145 2.95 23.07 0.59
CA GLY A 145 1.61 23.06 -0.03
C GLY A 145 1.42 22.02 -1.12
N LEU A 146 2.50 21.41 -1.63
CA LEU A 146 2.53 20.27 -2.55
C LEU A 146 2.05 18.96 -1.91
N ASN A 147 2.15 18.82 -0.58
CA ASN A 147 1.81 17.60 0.17
C ASN A 147 0.54 17.76 1.00
N ALA A 148 -0.32 18.75 0.71
CA ALA A 148 -1.53 19.04 1.47
C ALA A 148 -2.53 17.85 1.53
N HIS A 149 -2.38 16.84 0.66
CA HIS A 149 -3.22 15.65 0.61
C HIS A 149 -2.61 14.43 1.32
N VAL A 150 -1.34 14.50 1.73
CA VAL A 150 -0.64 13.41 2.43
C VAL A 150 -0.74 13.66 3.92
N ARG A 151 -1.48 12.81 4.63
CA ARG A 151 -1.67 12.97 6.08
C ARG A 151 -0.72 12.11 6.89
N TYR A 152 -0.55 10.80 6.57
CA TYR A 152 0.30 9.88 7.35
C TYR A 152 0.95 8.77 6.59
N VAL A 153 0.14 7.94 5.88
CA VAL A 153 0.57 6.72 5.24
C VAL A 153 0.53 6.94 3.75
N HIS A 154 1.60 7.47 3.20
CA HIS A 154 1.74 7.61 1.75
C HIS A 154 2.72 6.59 1.15
N ASN A 155 3.24 5.70 1.96
CA ASN A 155 4.11 4.61 1.52
C ASN A 155 3.29 3.54 0.79
N LYS A 156 3.92 2.93 -0.21
CA LYS A 156 3.33 1.86 -0.99
C LYS A 156 4.30 0.70 -0.94
N PHE A 157 4.11 -0.18 0.04
CA PHE A 157 4.86 -1.41 0.10
C PHE A 157 4.07 -2.56 0.72
N MET A 158 4.47 -3.75 0.37
CA MET A 158 3.96 -5.01 0.87
C MET A 158 5.12 -5.91 1.25
N LEU A 159 5.02 -6.59 2.38
CA LEU A 159 5.97 -7.58 2.85
C LEU A 159 5.25 -8.92 3.00
N VAL A 160 5.77 -9.94 2.32
CA VAL A 160 5.30 -11.32 2.43
C VAL A 160 6.38 -12.10 3.17
N ASP A 161 6.01 -12.68 4.30
CA ASP A 161 6.88 -13.50 5.16
C ASP A 161 8.24 -12.84 5.47
N PRO A 162 8.26 -11.56 5.93
CA PRO A 162 9.51 -10.79 6.06
C PRO A 162 10.51 -11.37 7.06
N LEU A 163 10.06 -12.19 8.01
CA LEU A 163 10.91 -12.83 9.01
C LEU A 163 11.36 -14.24 8.57
N GLY A 164 10.91 -14.70 7.39
CA GLY A 164 11.29 -15.98 6.82
C GLY A 164 12.64 -15.94 6.09
N ASN A 165 13.05 -17.10 5.58
CA ASN A 165 14.31 -17.24 4.83
C ASN A 165 14.19 -16.78 3.36
N ASP A 166 12.97 -16.65 2.83
CA ASP A 166 12.69 -16.25 1.44
C ASP A 166 11.64 -15.15 1.39
N PRO A 167 11.90 -13.99 2.02
CA PRO A 167 10.95 -12.91 2.09
C PRO A 167 10.73 -12.26 0.73
N ILE A 168 9.53 -11.68 0.52
CA ILE A 168 9.24 -10.83 -0.64
C ILE A 168 8.89 -9.43 -0.15
N VAL A 169 9.61 -8.45 -0.69
CA VAL A 169 9.34 -7.02 -0.51
C VAL A 169 8.86 -6.45 -1.82
N ILE A 170 7.68 -5.83 -1.83
CA ILE A 170 7.15 -5.10 -2.98
C ILE A 170 7.03 -3.64 -2.60
N CYS A 171 7.68 -2.76 -3.33
CA CYS A 171 7.69 -1.33 -3.03
C CYS A 171 7.81 -0.48 -4.29
N GLY A 172 7.31 0.74 -4.25
CA GLY A 172 7.41 1.67 -5.37
C GLY A 172 6.44 2.83 -5.29
N SER A 173 6.05 3.36 -6.45
CA SER A 173 5.15 4.50 -6.53
C SER A 173 3.66 4.12 -6.61
N ALA A 174 3.32 2.89 -7.03
CA ALA A 174 1.94 2.45 -7.24
C ALA A 174 1.17 2.21 -5.93
N ASN A 175 -0.06 2.68 -5.86
CA ASN A 175 -0.93 2.59 -4.69
C ASN A 175 -1.64 1.23 -4.51
N PHE A 176 -1.20 0.16 -5.13
CA PHE A 176 -1.89 -1.12 -5.18
C PHE A 176 -3.36 -0.99 -5.64
N SER A 177 -3.62 -0.15 -6.64
CA SER A 177 -4.95 0.17 -7.13
C SER A 177 -5.09 -0.04 -8.63
N GLU A 178 -6.35 -0.12 -9.10
CA GLU A 178 -6.64 -0.18 -10.53
C GLU A 178 -6.03 1.00 -11.30
N ALA A 179 -6.23 2.23 -10.79
CA ALA A 179 -5.71 3.42 -11.46
C ALA A 179 -4.19 3.40 -11.58
N SER A 180 -3.47 3.00 -10.53
CA SER A 180 -2.01 2.87 -10.54
C SER A 180 -1.52 1.75 -11.47
N THR A 181 -2.36 0.76 -11.76
CA THR A 181 -1.99 -0.35 -12.64
C THR A 181 -2.20 -0.02 -14.12
N ILE A 182 -3.33 0.63 -14.47
CA ILE A 182 -3.73 0.75 -15.90
C ILE A 182 -3.75 2.17 -16.44
N ARG A 183 -3.62 3.21 -15.59
CA ARG A 183 -3.74 4.62 -15.99
C ARG A 183 -2.52 5.47 -15.68
N ASN A 184 -1.83 5.19 -14.57
CA ASN A 184 -0.72 6.02 -14.10
C ASN A 184 0.64 5.49 -14.56
N ASP A 185 1.60 6.39 -14.70
CA ASP A 185 3.01 6.07 -14.89
C ASP A 185 3.63 5.73 -13.53
N GLU A 186 3.76 4.44 -13.26
CA GLU A 186 4.23 3.95 -11.95
C GLU A 186 5.36 2.93 -12.13
N ASN A 187 6.15 2.78 -11.07
CA ASN A 187 7.16 1.73 -10.98
C ASN A 187 7.01 0.96 -9.67
N MET A 188 7.22 -0.34 -9.72
CA MET A 188 7.28 -1.22 -8.57
C MET A 188 8.51 -2.11 -8.66
N LEU A 189 9.15 -2.35 -7.54
CA LEU A 189 10.21 -3.33 -7.36
C LEU A 189 9.67 -4.48 -6.53
N VAL A 190 9.91 -5.70 -7.01
CA VAL A 190 9.63 -6.94 -6.29
C VAL A 190 10.97 -7.58 -5.96
N ILE A 191 11.31 -7.61 -4.69
CA ILE A 191 12.62 -8.06 -4.17
C ILE A 191 12.39 -9.34 -3.38
N ARG A 192 12.89 -10.47 -3.88
CA ARG A 192 12.75 -11.78 -3.23
C ARG A 192 14.08 -12.29 -2.70
N GLY A 193 14.04 -12.88 -1.50
CA GLY A 193 15.17 -13.56 -0.87
C GLY A 193 16.19 -12.62 -0.23
N ASN A 194 15.88 -11.33 -0.07
CA ASN A 194 16.77 -10.37 0.58
C ASN A 194 16.26 -10.03 1.98
N THR A 195 16.72 -10.80 2.98
CA THR A 195 16.31 -10.62 4.39
C THR A 195 16.67 -9.24 4.93
N ARG A 196 17.83 -8.68 4.56
CA ARG A 196 18.24 -7.35 5.01
C ARG A 196 17.29 -6.25 4.51
N VAL A 197 16.81 -6.33 3.26
CA VAL A 197 15.81 -5.40 2.75
C VAL A 197 14.49 -5.60 3.47
N ALA A 198 14.08 -6.84 3.70
CA ALA A 198 12.86 -7.17 4.45
C ALA A 198 12.91 -6.60 5.87
N ASP A 199 14.03 -6.73 6.59
CA ASP A 199 14.23 -6.18 7.94
C ASP A 199 14.08 -4.65 7.96
N ILE A 200 14.68 -3.95 6.99
CA ILE A 200 14.58 -2.49 6.88
C ILE A 200 13.13 -2.05 6.69
N TYR A 201 12.40 -2.68 5.76
CA TYR A 201 11.00 -2.35 5.50
C TYR A 201 10.08 -2.74 6.65
N LEU A 202 10.35 -3.86 7.33
CA LEU A 202 9.60 -4.27 8.52
C LEU A 202 9.83 -3.29 9.67
N GLY A 203 11.07 -2.85 9.89
CA GLY A 203 11.39 -1.82 10.88
C GLY A 203 10.64 -0.51 10.61
N GLU A 204 10.59 -0.06 9.35
CA GLU A 204 9.84 1.13 8.95
C GLU A 204 8.33 0.94 9.13
N PHE A 205 7.78 -0.22 8.79
CA PHE A 205 6.38 -0.54 9.03
C PHE A 205 6.03 -0.45 10.52
N MET A 206 6.83 -1.05 11.38
CA MET A 206 6.61 -1.03 12.83
C MET A 206 6.75 0.37 13.41
N ARG A 207 7.69 1.18 12.92
CA ARG A 207 7.84 2.58 13.31
C ARG A 207 6.57 3.37 13.02
N GLN A 208 6.03 3.25 11.80
CA GLN A 208 4.79 3.92 11.40
C GLN A 208 3.59 3.43 12.22
N LYS A 209 3.49 2.12 12.45
CA LYS A 209 2.43 1.54 13.29
C LYS A 209 2.45 2.12 14.69
N LEU A 210 3.62 2.25 15.33
CA LEU A 210 3.76 2.82 16.68
C LEU A 210 3.29 4.28 16.72
N ILE A 211 3.62 5.08 15.72
CA ILE A 211 3.16 6.47 15.61
C ILE A 211 1.62 6.52 15.54
N VAL A 212 1.00 5.67 14.73
CA VAL A 212 -0.45 5.60 14.59
C VAL A 212 -1.11 5.17 15.90
N PHE A 213 -0.55 4.20 16.64
CA PHE A 213 -1.11 3.74 17.92
C PHE A 213 -0.94 4.72 19.07
N SER A 214 0.17 5.44 19.15
CA SER A 214 0.41 6.41 20.23
C SER A 214 -0.59 7.58 20.21
N CYS A 215 -1.15 7.88 19.04
CA CYS A 215 -2.19 8.90 18.90
C CYS A 215 -3.55 8.46 19.48
N PHE A 216 -3.84 7.17 19.55
CA PHE A 216 -5.10 6.66 20.14
C PHE A 216 -5.08 6.54 21.65
N SER A 217 -3.91 6.39 22.28
CA SER A 217 -3.80 6.24 23.73
C SER A 217 -3.87 7.56 24.51
N GLN A 218 -3.94 8.71 23.82
CA GLN A 218 -4.00 10.04 24.44
C GLN A 218 -5.38 10.71 24.39
N THR A 219 -6.45 10.02 23.99
CA THR A 219 -7.80 10.55 24.21
C THR A 219 -8.19 10.28 25.65
N PRO A 220 -8.31 11.31 26.53
CA PRO A 220 -8.88 11.13 27.84
C PRO A 220 -10.33 10.66 27.66
N SER A 221 -10.70 9.59 28.34
CA SER A 221 -12.10 9.24 28.59
C SER A 221 -12.75 10.41 29.35
N LEU A 222 -13.63 11.15 28.67
CA LEU A 222 -14.62 12.01 29.31
C LEU A 222 -15.83 11.18 29.69
#